data_6b62a757acc0441a3a627ea2786ff7dc
#
_entry.id   6b62a757acc0441a3a627ea2786ff7dc
#
_cell.length_a   1.000
_cell.length_b   1.000
_cell.length_c   1.000
_cell.angle_alpha   90.00
_cell.angle_beta   90.00
_cell.angle_gamma   90.00
#
_symmetry.space_group_name_H-M   'P 1'
#
loop_
_entity.id
_entity.type
_entity.pdbx_description
1 polymer ?
#
loop_
_entity_poly.entity_id
_entity_poly.type
_entity_poly.pdbx_seq_one_letter_code
_entity_poly.pdbx_strand_id
1 'polypeptide(L)'
;IGVEAMPFTGLLNKFVDLGGITGQLGRNDKAAVFEKHGVKFGPAICYEGLYGECFARFVGEGANVMLVMSNDGWWGNTPGHKRLFDFCRLRAIETRRAVARSANTGVSGFISSRGDVEQRLDWDQRGLLQQEVEVRHDKTIYSTYGDWVGRMSLLISFLTLLYYSAYRVRRKNHLVD
;
A
#
# COMPACT_ATOMS: atom_id res chain seq x y z
N ILE A 1 1.94 -7.80 7.64
CA ILE A 1 2.10 -8.67 6.46
C ILE A 1 3.05 -7.93 5.55
N GLY A 2 4.37 -8.24 5.68
CA GLY A 2 5.39 -7.56 4.90
C GLY A 2 5.22 -7.83 3.42
N VAL A 3 5.04 -6.78 2.65
CA VAL A 3 5.12 -6.81 1.19
C VAL A 3 6.52 -7.27 0.74
N GLU A 4 7.49 -7.15 1.62
CA GLU A 4 8.88 -7.58 1.43
C GLU A 4 9.09 -9.09 1.56
N ALA A 5 8.04 -9.86 1.89
CA ALA A 5 8.14 -11.31 1.89
C ALA A 5 8.19 -11.82 0.44
N MET A 6 9.34 -12.29 0.00
CA MET A 6 9.48 -12.91 -1.32
C MET A 6 8.52 -14.10 -1.47
N PRO A 7 7.76 -14.19 -2.58
CA PRO A 7 6.99 -15.38 -2.88
C PRO A 7 7.94 -16.57 -3.08
N PHE A 8 7.52 -17.75 -2.62
CA PHE A 8 8.29 -19.00 -2.77
C PHE A 8 9.66 -19.03 -2.09
N THR A 9 9.83 -18.36 -0.94
CA THR A 9 11.08 -18.34 -0.17
C THR A 9 11.64 -19.73 0.10
N GLY A 10 10.79 -20.73 0.37
CA GLY A 10 11.22 -22.12 0.59
C GLY A 10 11.89 -22.79 -0.62
N LEU A 11 11.56 -22.34 -1.84
CA LEU A 11 12.14 -22.84 -3.08
C LEU A 11 13.39 -22.02 -3.47
N LEU A 12 13.30 -20.70 -3.32
CA LEU A 12 14.38 -19.76 -3.70
C LEU A 12 15.60 -19.88 -2.78
N ASN A 13 15.41 -20.09 -1.47
CA ASN A 13 16.52 -20.28 -0.52
C ASN A 13 17.35 -21.55 -0.79
N LYS A 14 16.82 -22.50 -1.58
CA LYS A 14 17.60 -23.68 -2.03
C LYS A 14 18.55 -23.39 -3.18
N PHE A 15 18.31 -22.35 -3.95
CA PHE A 15 19.05 -22.05 -5.19
C PHE A 15 19.86 -20.77 -5.12
N VAL A 16 19.54 -19.86 -4.22
CA VAL A 16 20.22 -18.56 -4.11
C VAL A 16 20.44 -18.22 -2.64
N ASP A 17 21.70 -18.24 -2.23
CA ASP A 17 22.10 -17.67 -0.94
C ASP A 17 22.21 -16.15 -1.11
N LEU A 18 21.18 -15.43 -0.67
CA LEU A 18 21.10 -13.97 -0.76
C LEU A 18 21.81 -13.26 0.40
N GLY A 19 22.79 -13.93 1.04
CA GLY A 19 23.72 -13.28 1.96
C GLY A 19 23.08 -12.55 3.15
N GLY A 20 22.03 -13.13 3.75
CA GLY A 20 21.37 -12.54 4.94
C GLY A 20 20.43 -11.38 4.67
N ILE A 21 20.19 -10.99 3.42
CA ILE A 21 19.24 -9.95 3.05
C ILE A 21 17.77 -10.44 3.20
N THR A 22 17.58 -11.75 3.14
CA THR A 22 16.29 -12.40 3.40
C THR A 22 16.16 -12.80 4.88
N GLY A 23 16.15 -11.83 5.78
CA GLY A 23 15.73 -12.08 7.16
C GLY A 23 14.31 -12.63 7.16
N GLN A 24 14.02 -13.59 8.03
CA GLN A 24 12.63 -13.99 8.29
C GLN A 24 11.94 -12.81 8.98
N LEU A 25 11.26 -11.99 8.19
CA LEU A 25 10.44 -10.91 8.72
C LEU A 25 9.28 -11.52 9.49
N GLY A 26 9.03 -11.01 10.69
CA GLY A 26 7.86 -11.38 11.48
C GLY A 26 6.58 -11.13 10.67
N ARG A 27 5.71 -12.10 10.59
CA ARG A 27 4.40 -11.96 9.96
C ARG A 27 3.34 -11.86 11.03
N ASN A 28 2.49 -10.86 10.91
CA ASN A 28 1.32 -10.71 11.76
C ASN A 28 0.06 -10.90 10.91
N ASP A 29 -0.86 -11.75 11.36
CA ASP A 29 -2.10 -12.00 10.63
C ASP A 29 -3.05 -10.78 10.66
N LYS A 30 -2.91 -9.95 11.71
CA LYS A 30 -3.67 -8.71 11.87
C LYS A 30 -2.75 -7.49 11.81
N ALA A 31 -3.26 -6.40 11.25
CA ALA A 31 -2.59 -5.11 11.29
C ALA A 31 -2.52 -4.62 12.76
N ALA A 32 -1.31 -4.43 13.27
CA ALA A 32 -1.11 -3.94 14.63
C ALA A 32 -1.19 -2.41 14.65
N VAL A 33 -2.07 -1.86 15.47
CA VAL A 33 -2.19 -0.43 15.72
C VAL A 33 -1.66 -0.09 17.09
N PHE A 34 -1.05 1.10 17.24
CA PHE A 34 -0.59 1.62 18.51
C PHE A 34 -1.55 2.70 18.99
N GLU A 35 -1.89 2.70 20.27
CA GLU A 35 -2.78 3.69 20.84
C GLU A 35 -2.02 4.58 21.82
N LYS A 36 -2.21 5.89 21.69
CA LYS A 36 -1.72 6.88 22.63
C LYS A 36 -2.72 8.02 22.75
N HIS A 37 -3.11 8.34 23.98
CA HIS A 37 -4.09 9.40 24.31
C HIS A 37 -5.41 9.27 23.53
N GLY A 38 -5.91 8.05 23.33
CA GLY A 38 -7.16 7.80 22.60
C GLY A 38 -7.04 7.86 21.07
N VAL A 39 -5.86 8.14 20.52
CA VAL A 39 -5.58 8.14 19.10
C VAL A 39 -4.86 6.84 18.70
N LYS A 40 -5.38 6.15 17.69
CA LYS A 40 -4.78 4.94 17.14
C LYS A 40 -3.96 5.26 15.90
N PHE A 41 -2.72 4.79 15.91
CA PHE A 41 -1.75 4.98 14.84
C PHE A 41 -1.52 3.67 14.09
N GLY A 42 -1.62 3.70 12.76
CA GLY A 42 -1.30 2.58 11.88
C GLY A 42 0.10 2.72 11.31
N PRO A 43 1.09 1.92 11.73
CA PRO A 43 2.44 1.97 11.20
C PRO A 43 2.55 1.17 9.91
N ALA A 44 2.84 1.83 8.81
CA ALA A 44 3.14 1.20 7.53
C ALA A 44 4.64 1.35 7.22
N ILE A 45 5.27 0.26 6.80
CA ILE A 45 6.71 0.24 6.57
C ILE A 45 6.99 0.19 5.08
N CYS A 46 7.74 1.18 4.58
CA CYS A 46 8.30 1.23 3.24
C CYS A 46 7.23 0.98 2.14
N TYR A 47 7.35 -0.12 1.41
CA TYR A 47 6.42 -0.50 0.34
C TYR A 47 4.98 -0.77 0.78
N GLU A 48 4.70 -0.97 2.04
CA GLU A 48 3.32 -1.09 2.53
C GLU A 48 2.49 0.16 2.18
N GLY A 49 3.15 1.33 2.07
CA GLY A 49 2.52 2.56 1.60
C GLY A 49 2.02 2.54 0.15
N LEU A 50 2.45 1.58 -0.69
CA LEU A 50 1.96 1.42 -2.05
C LEU A 50 0.58 0.75 -2.10
N TYR A 51 0.28 -0.11 -1.12
CA TYR A 51 -0.88 -0.99 -1.16
C TYR A 51 -2.04 -0.42 -0.35
N GLY A 52 -3.10 -0.02 -1.04
CA GLY A 52 -4.29 0.53 -0.41
C GLY A 52 -4.97 -0.43 0.57
N GLU A 53 -4.97 -1.72 0.26
CA GLU A 53 -5.53 -2.73 1.17
C GLU A 53 -4.74 -2.87 2.47
N CYS A 54 -3.43 -2.56 2.47
CA CYS A 54 -2.64 -2.49 3.69
C CYS A 54 -3.16 -1.37 4.61
N PHE A 55 -3.34 -0.18 4.07
CA PHE A 55 -3.92 0.95 4.79
C PHE A 55 -5.35 0.66 5.26
N ALA A 56 -6.18 0.07 4.38
CA ALA A 56 -7.55 -0.30 4.73
C ALA A 56 -7.60 -1.26 5.92
N ARG A 57 -6.66 -2.20 6.04
CA ARG A 57 -6.56 -3.11 7.20
C ARG A 57 -6.24 -2.35 8.49
N PHE A 58 -5.28 -1.43 8.49
CA PHE A 58 -4.99 -0.61 9.66
C PHE A 58 -6.20 0.22 10.09
N VAL A 59 -6.92 0.81 9.12
CA VAL A 59 -8.16 1.54 9.40
C VAL A 59 -9.27 0.60 9.88
N GLY A 60 -9.32 -0.63 9.39
CA GLY A 60 -10.20 -1.69 9.88
C GLY A 60 -10.01 -1.97 11.37
N GLU A 61 -8.76 -2.02 11.84
CA GLU A 61 -8.37 -2.16 13.25
C GLU A 61 -8.49 -0.85 14.06
N GLY A 62 -8.97 0.21 13.42
CA GLY A 62 -9.31 1.49 14.06
C GLY A 62 -8.25 2.57 13.98
N ALA A 63 -7.24 2.46 13.11
CA ALA A 63 -6.25 3.52 12.92
C ALA A 63 -6.92 4.84 12.53
N ASN A 64 -6.54 5.91 13.23
CA ASN A 64 -7.03 7.28 13.01
C ASN A 64 -6.04 8.11 12.19
N VAL A 65 -4.75 7.81 12.34
CA VAL A 65 -3.63 8.45 11.65
C VAL A 65 -2.69 7.36 11.17
N MET A 66 -2.11 7.52 9.99
CA MET A 66 -1.13 6.59 9.44
C MET A 66 0.28 7.13 9.58
N LEU A 67 1.19 6.29 10.01
CA LEU A 67 2.62 6.57 10.10
C LEU A 67 3.35 5.74 9.06
N VAL A 68 4.07 6.37 8.14
CA VAL A 68 4.85 5.67 7.12
C VAL A 68 6.33 5.89 7.38
N MET A 69 7.05 4.80 7.59
CA MET A 69 8.51 4.81 7.76
C MET A 69 9.15 4.13 6.57
N SER A 70 10.11 4.79 5.91
CA SER A 70 10.68 4.27 4.67
C SER A 70 12.18 4.50 4.56
N ASN A 71 12.86 3.50 4.01
CA ASN A 71 14.23 3.66 3.56
C ASN A 71 14.24 3.80 2.04
N ASP A 72 14.30 5.04 1.57
CA ASP A 72 14.23 5.36 0.14
C ASP A 72 15.62 5.44 -0.51
N GLY A 73 16.70 5.21 0.22
CA GLY A 73 18.08 5.32 -0.26
C GLY A 73 18.38 4.45 -1.49
N TRP A 74 17.66 3.34 -1.65
CA TRP A 74 17.76 2.43 -2.79
C TRP A 74 17.46 3.07 -4.14
N TRP A 75 16.60 4.09 -4.14
CA TRP A 75 16.15 4.75 -5.37
C TRP A 75 17.13 5.77 -5.91
N GLY A 76 18.12 6.21 -5.11
CA GLY A 76 18.90 7.39 -5.45
C GLY A 76 17.98 8.61 -5.67
N ASN A 77 18.50 9.70 -6.19
CA ASN A 77 17.69 10.88 -6.50
C ASN A 77 16.94 10.69 -7.84
N THR A 78 16.10 9.69 -7.92
CA THR A 78 15.27 9.37 -9.09
C THR A 78 13.80 9.68 -8.82
N PRO A 79 12.92 9.64 -9.83
CA PRO A 79 11.47 9.77 -9.62
C PRO A 79 10.86 8.71 -8.69
N GLY A 80 11.56 7.59 -8.42
CA GLY A 80 11.04 6.48 -7.61
C GLY A 80 10.62 6.91 -6.21
N HIS A 81 11.49 7.58 -5.46
CA HIS A 81 11.16 8.04 -4.10
C HIS A 81 10.01 9.06 -4.06
N LYS A 82 9.88 9.90 -5.11
CA LYS A 82 8.76 10.84 -5.24
C LYS A 82 7.44 10.10 -5.44
N ARG A 83 7.44 9.05 -6.25
CA ARG A 83 6.27 8.20 -6.47
C ARG A 83 5.82 7.48 -5.20
N LEU A 84 6.75 7.00 -4.38
CA LEU A 84 6.40 6.42 -3.08
C LEU A 84 5.65 7.41 -2.19
N PHE A 85 6.08 8.68 -2.19
CA PHE A 85 5.37 9.75 -1.48
C PHE A 85 3.99 10.02 -2.09
N ASP A 86 3.88 10.09 -3.42
CA ASP A 86 2.61 10.32 -4.11
C ASP A 86 1.61 9.17 -3.86
N PHE A 87 2.07 7.93 -3.76
CA PHE A 87 1.20 6.81 -3.36
C PHE A 87 0.64 7.00 -1.96
N CYS A 88 1.41 7.53 -1.01
CA CYS A 88 0.88 7.83 0.32
C CYS A 88 -0.26 8.86 0.27
N ARG A 89 -0.22 9.80 -0.69
CA ARG A 89 -1.32 10.75 -0.92
C ARG A 89 -2.60 10.02 -1.38
N LEU A 90 -2.47 9.06 -2.30
CA LEU A 90 -3.61 8.23 -2.71
C LEU A 90 -4.17 7.43 -1.53
N ARG A 91 -3.30 6.86 -0.70
CA ARG A 91 -3.72 6.13 0.52
C ARG A 91 -4.48 7.03 1.48
N ALA A 92 -4.01 8.27 1.68
CA ALA A 92 -4.72 9.25 2.50
C ALA A 92 -6.14 9.53 1.97
N ILE A 93 -6.30 9.70 0.65
CA ILE A 93 -7.59 9.94 0.00
C ILE A 93 -8.53 8.73 0.17
N GLU A 94 -8.04 7.53 -0.14
CA GLU A 94 -8.82 6.29 -0.13
C GLU A 94 -9.34 5.96 1.27
N THR A 95 -8.53 6.22 2.29
CA THR A 95 -8.85 5.84 3.67
C THR A 95 -9.34 7.02 4.53
N ARG A 96 -9.27 8.25 4.00
CA ARG A 96 -9.58 9.48 4.75
C ARG A 96 -8.79 9.57 6.06
N ARG A 97 -7.49 9.25 5.99
CA ARG A 97 -6.58 9.36 7.13
C ARG A 97 -5.42 10.29 6.81
N ALA A 98 -5.08 11.16 7.75
CA ALA A 98 -3.84 11.90 7.67
C ALA A 98 -2.65 10.94 7.70
N VAL A 99 -1.60 11.26 6.96
CA VAL A 99 -0.37 10.46 6.87
C VAL A 99 0.82 11.31 7.29
N ALA A 100 1.56 10.83 8.28
CA ALA A 100 2.88 11.35 8.62
C ALA A 100 3.93 10.37 8.05
N ARG A 101 4.71 10.84 7.08
CA ARG A 101 5.76 10.03 6.44
C ARG A 101 7.13 10.51 6.82
N SER A 102 7.96 9.57 7.27
CA SER A 102 9.39 9.78 7.54
C SER A 102 10.22 8.85 6.66
N ALA A 103 11.12 9.44 5.88
CA ALA A 103 12.08 8.73 5.05
C ALA A 103 13.49 9.16 5.42
N ASN A 104 14.46 8.24 5.35
CA ASN A 104 15.85 8.54 5.69
C ASN A 104 16.50 9.52 4.69
N THR A 105 16.27 9.33 3.39
CA THR A 105 16.82 10.15 2.30
C THR A 105 15.74 10.64 1.34
N GLY A 106 14.60 9.95 1.29
CA GLY A 106 13.48 10.30 0.42
C GLY A 106 12.65 11.47 0.93
N VAL A 107 11.47 11.63 0.35
CA VAL A 107 10.53 12.68 0.73
C VAL A 107 9.88 12.35 2.06
N SER A 108 10.05 13.21 3.06
CA SER A 108 9.30 13.19 4.32
C SER A 108 8.22 14.26 4.32
N GLY A 109 7.13 14.06 5.05
CA GLY A 109 6.10 15.10 5.12
C GLY A 109 4.80 14.67 5.76
N PHE A 110 3.92 15.66 5.91
CA PHE A 110 2.55 15.47 6.36
C PHE A 110 1.58 15.61 5.19
N ILE A 111 0.62 14.72 5.14
CA ILE A 111 -0.39 14.65 4.09
C ILE A 111 -1.76 14.64 4.78
N SER A 112 -2.64 15.54 4.35
CA SER A 112 -3.99 15.63 4.88
C SER A 112 -4.85 14.41 4.50
N SER A 113 -5.98 14.23 5.17
CA SER A 113 -6.97 13.20 4.84
C SER A 113 -7.57 13.34 3.42
N ARG A 114 -7.29 14.46 2.73
CA ARG A 114 -7.68 14.71 1.32
C ARG A 114 -6.53 14.50 0.34
N GLY A 115 -5.33 14.17 0.82
CA GLY A 115 -4.15 13.97 -0.02
C GLY A 115 -3.35 15.25 -0.30
N ASP A 116 -3.68 16.37 0.36
CA ASP A 116 -2.92 17.60 0.24
C ASP A 116 -1.61 17.50 1.02
N VAL A 117 -0.52 17.97 0.44
CA VAL A 117 0.78 18.03 1.10
C VAL A 117 0.85 19.30 1.94
N GLU A 118 0.90 19.15 3.25
CA GLU A 118 0.88 20.28 4.19
C GLU A 118 2.28 20.75 4.54
N GLN A 119 3.18 19.80 4.82
CA GLN A 119 4.60 20.08 5.05
C GLN A 119 5.44 19.02 4.36
N ARG A 120 6.64 19.38 3.92
CA ARG A 120 7.50 18.49 3.17
C ARG A 120 8.98 18.81 3.37
N LEU A 121 9.82 17.78 3.46
CA LEU A 121 11.26 17.79 3.25
C LEU A 121 11.56 16.99 2.00
N ASP A 122 12.35 17.54 1.11
CA ASP A 122 12.75 16.89 -0.13
C ASP A 122 13.93 15.93 0.06
N TRP A 123 14.38 15.33 -1.02
CA TRP A 123 15.49 14.40 -1.06
C TRP A 123 16.72 14.92 -0.32
N ASP A 124 17.27 14.07 0.56
CA ASP A 124 18.51 14.30 1.33
C ASP A 124 18.50 15.59 2.20
N GLN A 125 17.32 16.10 2.51
CA GLN A 125 17.16 17.23 3.42
C GLN A 125 17.01 16.74 4.86
N ARG A 126 17.86 17.27 5.76
CA ARG A 126 17.73 17.05 7.19
C ARG A 126 16.85 18.15 7.79
N GLY A 127 15.88 17.75 8.60
CA GLY A 127 14.99 18.70 9.25
C GLY A 127 14.03 18.04 10.20
N LEU A 128 13.30 18.87 10.93
CA LEU A 128 12.19 18.50 11.78
C LEU A 128 10.93 19.11 11.20
N LEU A 129 9.90 18.31 11.02
CA LEU A 129 8.55 18.76 10.69
C LEU A 129 7.65 18.54 11.89
N GLN A 130 6.79 19.51 12.16
CA GLN A 130 5.78 19.42 13.20
C GLN A 130 4.46 19.93 12.64
N GLN A 131 3.40 19.13 12.78
CA GLN A 131 2.09 19.43 12.22
C GLN A 131 0.99 18.92 13.15
N GLU A 132 -0.05 19.70 13.31
CA GLU A 132 -1.32 19.23 13.83
C GLU A 132 -2.07 18.49 12.71
N VAL A 133 -2.53 17.27 13.00
CA VAL A 133 -3.22 16.44 12.02
C VAL A 133 -4.66 16.17 12.46
N GLU A 134 -5.56 16.11 11.48
CA GLU A 134 -6.95 15.75 11.72
C GLU A 134 -7.06 14.28 12.13
N VAL A 135 -7.65 14.02 13.28
CA VAL A 135 -7.94 12.67 13.77
C VAL A 135 -9.35 12.26 13.32
N ARG A 136 -9.45 11.28 12.42
CA ARG A 136 -10.73 10.83 11.87
C ARG A 136 -11.08 9.42 12.32
N HIS A 137 -12.40 9.18 12.45
CA HIS A 137 -12.96 7.90 12.89
C HIS A 137 -13.88 7.26 11.85
N ASP A 138 -14.35 8.05 10.87
CA ASP A 138 -15.22 7.59 9.79
C ASP A 138 -14.52 6.59 8.88
N LYS A 139 -15.28 5.65 8.32
CA LYS A 139 -14.78 4.67 7.35
C LYS A 139 -15.25 5.04 5.95
N THR A 140 -14.37 4.90 4.98
CA THR A 140 -14.71 5.04 3.56
C THR A 140 -15.21 3.70 3.00
N ILE A 141 -15.83 3.73 1.82
CA ILE A 141 -16.18 2.52 1.07
C ILE A 141 -14.91 1.68 0.85
N TYR A 142 -13.80 2.32 0.49
CA TYR A 142 -12.54 1.64 0.26
C TYR A 142 -11.97 0.99 1.54
N SER A 143 -11.98 1.69 2.67
CA SER A 143 -11.49 1.13 3.93
C SER A 143 -12.36 -0.01 4.47
N THR A 144 -13.62 -0.11 4.02
CA THR A 144 -14.56 -1.16 4.43
C THR A 144 -14.48 -2.39 3.51
N TYR A 145 -14.46 -2.17 2.20
CA TYR A 145 -14.55 -3.25 1.21
C TYR A 145 -13.24 -3.51 0.45
N GLY A 146 -12.20 -2.71 0.69
CA GLY A 146 -10.93 -2.79 -0.05
C GLY A 146 -11.09 -2.42 -1.51
N ASP A 147 -10.25 -2.97 -2.38
CA ASP A 147 -10.30 -2.77 -3.83
C ASP A 147 -11.41 -3.60 -4.49
N TRP A 148 -12.67 -3.27 -4.17
CA TRP A 148 -13.84 -3.93 -4.75
C TRP A 148 -13.96 -3.66 -6.26
N VAL A 149 -13.52 -2.48 -6.74
CA VAL A 149 -13.55 -2.12 -8.16
C VAL A 149 -12.62 -3.02 -8.96
N GLY A 150 -11.40 -3.21 -8.49
CA GLY A 150 -10.44 -4.13 -9.13
C GLY A 150 -10.95 -5.57 -9.16
N ARG A 151 -11.52 -6.05 -8.05
CA ARG A 151 -12.11 -7.40 -7.97
C ARG A 151 -13.26 -7.59 -8.95
N MET A 152 -14.17 -6.61 -9.05
CA MET A 152 -15.29 -6.64 -10.01
C MET A 152 -14.78 -6.58 -11.45
N SER A 153 -13.78 -5.75 -11.73
CA SER A 153 -13.16 -5.66 -13.06
C SER A 153 -12.51 -6.98 -13.49
N LEU A 154 -11.82 -7.66 -12.57
CA LEU A 154 -11.27 -8.99 -12.82
C LEU A 154 -12.37 -10.02 -13.13
N LEU A 155 -13.45 -10.03 -12.34
CA LEU A 155 -14.59 -10.92 -12.59
C LEU A 155 -15.21 -10.70 -13.96
N ILE A 156 -15.49 -9.44 -14.32
CA ILE A 156 -16.06 -9.07 -15.63
C ILE A 156 -15.11 -9.49 -16.76
N SER A 157 -13.82 -9.24 -16.61
CA SER A 157 -12.81 -9.62 -17.60
C SER A 157 -12.77 -11.13 -17.79
N PHE A 158 -12.82 -11.89 -16.69
CA PHE A 158 -12.84 -13.35 -16.73
C PHE A 158 -14.09 -13.89 -17.43
N LEU A 159 -15.28 -13.37 -17.09
CA LEU A 159 -16.53 -13.75 -17.72
C LEU A 159 -16.55 -13.42 -19.21
N THR A 160 -16.02 -12.26 -19.58
CA THR A 160 -15.89 -11.84 -20.99
C THR A 160 -14.98 -12.80 -21.77
N LEU A 161 -13.87 -13.20 -21.18
CA LEU A 161 -12.94 -14.16 -21.77
C LEU A 161 -13.58 -15.54 -21.97
N LEU A 162 -14.33 -16.00 -20.96
CA LEU A 162 -15.07 -17.28 -21.05
C LEU A 162 -16.13 -17.21 -22.14
N TYR A 163 -16.93 -16.14 -22.19
CA TYR A 163 -17.93 -15.94 -23.21
C TYR A 163 -17.33 -15.95 -24.62
N TYR A 164 -16.24 -15.21 -24.81
CA TYR A 164 -15.55 -15.16 -26.10
C TYR A 164 -14.99 -16.52 -26.52
N SER A 165 -14.41 -17.25 -25.58
CA SER A 165 -13.89 -18.59 -25.82
C SER A 165 -15.00 -19.56 -26.23
N ALA A 166 -16.11 -19.57 -25.52
CA ALA A 166 -17.29 -20.39 -25.85
C ALA A 166 -17.90 -20.00 -27.20
N TYR A 167 -17.98 -18.72 -27.51
CA TYR A 167 -18.46 -18.21 -28.78
C TYR A 167 -17.58 -18.70 -29.95
N ARG A 168 -16.24 -18.64 -29.77
CA ARG A 168 -15.29 -19.13 -30.79
C ARG A 168 -15.44 -20.64 -31.08
N VAL A 169 -15.60 -21.43 -30.02
CA VAL A 169 -15.80 -22.90 -30.17
C VAL A 169 -17.10 -23.19 -30.92
N ARG A 170 -18.20 -22.53 -30.54
CA ARG A 170 -19.49 -22.69 -31.23
C ARG A 170 -19.41 -22.33 -32.73
N ARG A 171 -18.79 -21.19 -33.04
CA ARG A 171 -18.61 -20.74 -34.42
C ARG A 171 -17.78 -21.73 -35.27
N LYS A 172 -16.76 -22.34 -34.68
CA LYS A 172 -15.92 -23.32 -35.37
C LYS A 172 -16.70 -24.59 -35.69
N ASN A 173 -17.56 -25.04 -34.80
CA ASN A 173 -18.38 -26.23 -35.01
C ASN A 173 -19.44 -26.02 -36.12
N HIS A 174 -20.04 -24.82 -36.20
CA HIS A 174 -20.98 -24.47 -37.27
C HIS A 174 -20.38 -24.32 -38.69
N LEU A 175 -19.06 -24.29 -38.81
CA LEU A 175 -18.36 -24.21 -40.11
C LEU A 175 -17.88 -25.58 -40.60
N VAL A 176 -18.09 -26.64 -39.82
CA VAL A 176 -17.67 -28.02 -40.13
C VAL A 176 -18.88 -28.90 -40.49
N ASP A 177 -20.10 -28.42 -40.18
CA ASP A 177 -21.39 -28.99 -40.63
C ASP A 177 -21.85 -28.29 -41.91
#